data_277329b1fa0e23c260e1fa3140927a49
#
_entry.id   277329b1fa0e23c260e1fa3140927a49
#
_cell.length_a   1.000
_cell.length_b   1.000
_cell.length_c   1.000
_cell.angle_alpha   90.00
_cell.angle_beta   90.00
_cell.angle_gamma   90.00
#
_symmetry.space_group_name_H-M   'P 1'
#
loop_
_entity.id
_entity.type
_entity.pdbx_description
1 polymer ?
#
loop_
_entity_poly.entity_id
_entity_poly.type
_entity_poly.pdbx_seq_one_letter_code
_entity_poly.pdbx_strand_id
1 'polypeptide(L)'
;MDKKHKIAFWVNAVFCYLIVFCSTLYLTRRFFEVDILQSPYILKTLSSVLFVLCGMFNLIYCFKTGMVKNKKFMIFMFLGLVFAMLGDVLLIDFFVVGAGLFAVGHVFFFVAFCMLSKMHWLDFVIGGGIFIVALLIIFLYPKFEFGSMLAVVIVYALIISLMLGKAGGNLRLKENKHLNLIIFFGALMFFLSDLMLLFNVFASAPYIFDILCLVLYYPAEFVLAFSIYFAGAHSEKDVFAKENKEKLPETKTEK
;
A
#
# COMPACT_ATOMS: atom_id res chain seq x y z
N MET A 1 -26.14 5.26 -2.45
CA MET A 1 -25.16 4.19 -2.72
C MET A 1 -25.96 2.97 -3.19
N ASP A 2 -25.72 2.51 -4.40
CA ASP A 2 -26.43 1.34 -4.97
C ASP A 2 -26.15 0.08 -4.12
N LYS A 3 -27.10 -0.91 -4.16
CA LYS A 3 -27.03 -2.17 -3.38
C LYS A 3 -25.69 -2.90 -3.59
N LYS A 4 -25.16 -2.87 -4.83
CA LYS A 4 -23.86 -3.48 -5.18
C LYS A 4 -22.70 -2.82 -4.43
N HIS A 5 -22.64 -1.48 -4.40
CA HIS A 5 -21.60 -0.76 -3.67
C HIS A 5 -21.65 -0.99 -2.15
N LYS A 6 -22.85 -1.15 -1.59
CA LYS A 6 -23.01 -1.48 -0.15
C LYS A 6 -22.38 -2.84 0.16
N ILE A 7 -22.65 -3.86 -0.68
CA ILE A 7 -22.09 -5.20 -0.47
C ILE A 7 -20.56 -5.16 -0.53
N ALA A 8 -19.98 -4.54 -1.57
CA ALA A 8 -18.53 -4.46 -1.69
C ALA A 8 -17.88 -3.70 -0.51
N PHE A 9 -18.51 -2.62 -0.05
CA PHE A 9 -18.05 -1.87 1.12
C PHE A 9 -18.03 -2.75 2.38
N TRP A 10 -19.10 -3.49 2.66
CA TRP A 10 -19.17 -4.36 3.83
C TRP A 10 -18.17 -5.52 3.77
N VAL A 11 -17.95 -6.11 2.58
CA VAL A 11 -16.92 -7.14 2.41
C VAL A 11 -15.53 -6.58 2.70
N ASN A 12 -15.20 -5.39 2.21
CA ASN A 12 -13.93 -4.72 2.56
C ASN A 12 -13.83 -4.41 4.06
N ALA A 13 -14.92 -4.01 4.70
CA ALA A 13 -14.94 -3.78 6.15
C ALA A 13 -14.67 -5.06 6.94
N VAL A 14 -15.20 -6.21 6.49
CA VAL A 14 -14.88 -7.52 7.08
C VAL A 14 -13.41 -7.87 6.90
N PHE A 15 -12.82 -7.68 5.70
CA PHE A 15 -11.40 -7.88 5.50
C PHE A 15 -10.55 -7.00 6.41
N CYS A 16 -10.89 -5.71 6.52
CA CYS A 16 -10.23 -4.78 7.44
C CYS A 16 -10.24 -5.30 8.88
N TYR A 17 -11.41 -5.69 9.36
CA TYR A 17 -11.57 -6.26 10.70
C TYR A 17 -10.71 -7.51 10.91
N LEU A 18 -10.76 -8.47 9.97
CA LEU A 18 -9.98 -9.71 10.06
C LEU A 18 -8.48 -9.46 10.05
N ILE A 19 -7.99 -8.56 9.18
CA ILE A 19 -6.57 -8.18 9.09
C ILE A 19 -6.11 -7.57 10.43
N VAL A 20 -6.86 -6.59 10.94
CA VAL A 20 -6.55 -5.93 12.22
C VAL A 20 -6.63 -6.94 13.36
N PHE A 21 -7.63 -7.79 13.39
CA PHE A 21 -7.80 -8.81 14.43
C PHE A 21 -6.62 -9.81 14.44
N CYS A 22 -6.27 -10.40 13.29
CA CYS A 22 -5.14 -11.34 13.18
C CYS A 22 -3.80 -10.67 13.52
N SER A 23 -3.57 -9.45 13.04
CA SER A 23 -2.34 -8.70 13.35
C SER A 23 -2.24 -8.32 14.83
N THR A 24 -3.36 -7.97 15.46
CA THR A 24 -3.41 -7.69 16.90
C THR A 24 -3.15 -8.96 17.71
N LEU A 25 -3.73 -10.10 17.33
CA LEU A 25 -3.44 -11.38 17.98
C LEU A 25 -1.96 -11.76 17.85
N TYR A 26 -1.37 -11.54 16.67
CA TYR A 26 0.05 -11.78 16.44
C TYR A 26 0.92 -10.91 17.36
N LEU A 27 0.61 -9.61 17.46
CA LEU A 27 1.30 -8.69 18.36
C LEU A 27 1.13 -9.07 19.84
N THR A 28 -0.12 -9.40 20.26
CA THR A 28 -0.41 -9.82 21.64
C THR A 28 0.39 -11.06 22.02
N ARG A 29 0.40 -12.06 21.14
CA ARG A 29 1.20 -13.27 21.34
C ARG A 29 2.67 -12.95 21.51
N ARG A 30 3.22 -12.14 20.61
CA ARG A 30 4.64 -11.78 20.61
C ARG A 30 5.02 -10.92 21.82
N PHE A 31 4.12 -10.05 22.28
CA PHE A 31 4.37 -9.16 23.40
C PHE A 31 4.24 -9.85 24.77
N PHE A 32 3.22 -10.69 24.94
CA PHE A 32 2.93 -11.33 26.22
C PHE A 32 3.44 -12.78 26.30
N GLU A 33 4.16 -13.26 25.28
CA GLU A 33 4.67 -14.64 25.18
C GLU A 33 3.58 -15.70 25.37
N VAL A 34 2.34 -15.39 25.01
CA VAL A 34 1.18 -16.29 25.17
C VAL A 34 1.09 -17.23 23.97
N ASP A 35 1.07 -18.53 24.22
CA ASP A 35 0.89 -19.57 23.18
C ASP A 35 -0.57 -19.62 22.70
N ILE A 36 -0.92 -18.75 21.73
CA ILE A 36 -2.25 -18.77 21.11
C ILE A 36 -2.35 -19.84 20.01
N LEU A 37 -1.23 -20.14 19.32
CA LEU A 37 -1.12 -21.15 18.26
C LEU A 37 0.26 -21.79 18.30
N GLN A 38 0.38 -23.06 17.86
CA GLN A 38 1.66 -23.80 17.87
C GLN A 38 2.79 -23.12 17.10
N SER A 39 2.49 -22.34 16.03
CA SER A 39 3.49 -21.61 15.26
C SER A 39 3.28 -20.10 15.36
N PRO A 40 4.34 -19.33 15.67
CA PRO A 40 4.26 -17.84 15.73
C PRO A 40 3.94 -17.21 14.37
N TYR A 41 4.22 -17.91 13.29
CA TYR A 41 4.14 -17.37 11.93
C TYR A 41 2.76 -17.48 11.30
N ILE A 42 1.87 -18.36 11.83
CA ILE A 42 0.54 -18.59 11.25
C ILE A 42 -0.28 -17.29 11.22
N LEU A 43 -0.33 -16.55 12.31
CA LEU A 43 -1.11 -15.30 12.40
C LEU A 43 -0.55 -14.21 11.49
N LYS A 44 0.78 -14.12 11.39
CA LYS A 44 1.47 -13.20 10.49
C LYS A 44 1.13 -13.52 9.03
N THR A 45 1.35 -14.76 8.62
CA THR A 45 1.03 -15.24 7.27
C THR A 45 -0.45 -15.08 6.94
N LEU A 46 -1.35 -15.37 7.90
CA LEU A 46 -2.79 -15.22 7.70
C LEU A 46 -3.16 -13.75 7.45
N SER A 47 -2.59 -12.80 8.20
CA SER A 47 -2.80 -11.37 7.95
C SER A 47 -2.37 -10.97 6.55
N SER A 48 -1.24 -11.49 6.07
CA SER A 48 -0.71 -11.19 4.73
C SER A 48 -1.56 -11.83 3.62
N VAL A 49 -2.03 -13.05 3.80
CA VAL A 49 -2.98 -13.69 2.89
C VAL A 49 -4.29 -12.91 2.82
N LEU A 50 -4.80 -12.41 3.96
CA LEU A 50 -6.06 -11.66 4.00
C LEU A 50 -6.01 -10.35 3.19
N PHE A 51 -4.92 -9.58 3.22
CA PHE A 51 -4.86 -8.38 2.40
C PHE A 51 -4.73 -8.69 0.90
N VAL A 52 -4.06 -9.80 0.52
CA VAL A 52 -4.05 -10.25 -0.88
C VAL A 52 -5.44 -10.72 -1.32
N LEU A 53 -6.15 -11.47 -0.48
CA LEU A 53 -7.53 -11.89 -0.75
C LEU A 53 -8.47 -10.67 -0.88
N CYS A 54 -8.28 -9.66 -0.06
CA CYS A 54 -8.99 -8.38 -0.18
C CYS A 54 -8.72 -7.71 -1.55
N GLY A 55 -7.46 -7.59 -1.95
CA GLY A 55 -7.05 -7.07 -3.25
C GLY A 55 -7.62 -7.88 -4.42
N MET A 56 -7.58 -9.21 -4.33
CA MET A 56 -8.14 -10.12 -5.32
C MET A 56 -9.66 -9.98 -5.42
N PHE A 57 -10.36 -9.93 -4.30
CA PHE A 57 -11.80 -9.67 -4.28
C PHE A 57 -12.13 -8.36 -4.98
N ASN A 58 -11.43 -7.27 -4.65
CA ASN A 58 -11.64 -5.97 -5.23
C ASN A 58 -11.38 -5.97 -6.75
N LEU A 59 -10.31 -6.63 -7.18
CA LEU A 59 -9.97 -6.78 -8.59
C LEU A 59 -11.08 -7.52 -9.35
N ILE A 60 -11.46 -8.72 -8.89
CA ILE A 60 -12.50 -9.55 -9.51
C ILE A 60 -13.84 -8.82 -9.52
N TYR A 61 -14.17 -8.15 -8.41
CA TYR A 61 -15.42 -7.40 -8.30
C TYR A 61 -15.50 -6.28 -9.35
N CYS A 62 -14.44 -5.47 -9.46
CA CYS A 62 -14.39 -4.41 -10.46
C CYS A 62 -14.49 -4.93 -11.89
N PHE A 63 -13.81 -6.04 -12.20
CA PHE A 63 -13.88 -6.65 -13.54
C PHE A 63 -15.28 -7.21 -13.85
N LYS A 64 -15.94 -7.89 -12.90
CA LYS A 64 -17.28 -8.45 -13.08
C LYS A 64 -18.38 -7.40 -13.19
N THR A 65 -18.21 -6.26 -12.53
CA THR A 65 -19.21 -5.18 -12.54
C THR A 65 -18.97 -4.16 -13.63
N GLY A 66 -17.91 -4.29 -14.43
CA GLY A 66 -17.55 -3.34 -15.49
C GLY A 66 -16.94 -2.03 -14.98
N MET A 67 -16.68 -1.93 -13.67
CA MET A 67 -16.08 -0.75 -13.04
C MET A 67 -14.57 -0.70 -13.27
N VAL A 68 -14.14 -0.58 -14.54
CA VAL A 68 -12.72 -0.69 -14.89
C VAL A 68 -12.29 0.50 -15.74
N LYS A 69 -11.89 1.60 -15.12
CA LYS A 69 -11.31 2.76 -15.81
C LYS A 69 -9.82 2.55 -16.16
N ASN A 70 -9.06 1.93 -15.28
CA ASN A 70 -7.62 1.72 -15.46
C ASN A 70 -7.19 0.30 -15.04
N LYS A 71 -7.33 -0.64 -16.01
CA LYS A 71 -6.96 -2.06 -15.80
C LYS A 71 -5.52 -2.23 -15.34
N LYS A 72 -4.59 -1.46 -15.94
CA LYS A 72 -3.16 -1.56 -15.63
C LYS A 72 -2.89 -1.18 -14.18
N PHE A 73 -3.45 -0.06 -13.71
CA PHE A 73 -3.35 0.33 -12.30
C PHE A 73 -3.78 -0.80 -11.37
N MET A 74 -4.98 -1.37 -11.59
CA MET A 74 -5.53 -2.41 -10.72
C MET A 74 -4.67 -3.68 -10.69
N ILE A 75 -4.15 -4.10 -11.86
CA ILE A 75 -3.30 -5.29 -11.97
C ILE A 75 -1.96 -5.05 -11.27
N PHE A 76 -1.29 -3.90 -11.50
CA PHE A 76 -0.02 -3.60 -10.86
C PHE A 76 -0.15 -3.42 -9.35
N MET A 77 -1.26 -2.82 -8.86
CA MET A 77 -1.57 -2.77 -7.44
C MET A 77 -1.68 -4.17 -6.84
N PHE A 78 -2.43 -5.06 -7.50
CA PHE A 78 -2.58 -6.45 -7.03
C PHE A 78 -1.25 -7.21 -7.01
N LEU A 79 -0.41 -7.05 -8.04
CA LEU A 79 0.93 -7.65 -8.07
C LEU A 79 1.79 -7.11 -6.91
N GLY A 80 1.73 -5.81 -6.62
CA GLY A 80 2.40 -5.22 -5.46
C GLY A 80 2.03 -5.92 -4.16
N LEU A 81 0.71 -6.12 -3.91
CA LEU A 81 0.22 -6.84 -2.73
C LEU A 81 0.73 -8.28 -2.66
N VAL A 82 0.76 -9.00 -3.78
CA VAL A 82 1.27 -10.38 -3.83
C VAL A 82 2.75 -10.43 -3.46
N PHE A 83 3.57 -9.55 -4.02
CA PHE A 83 5.00 -9.50 -3.71
C PHE A 83 5.27 -9.03 -2.29
N ALA A 84 4.47 -8.12 -1.75
CA ALA A 84 4.54 -7.72 -0.34
C ALA A 84 4.21 -8.90 0.60
N MET A 85 3.17 -9.70 0.31
CA MET A 85 2.86 -10.92 1.05
C MET A 85 4.03 -11.92 1.01
N LEU A 86 4.57 -12.18 -0.19
CA LEU A 86 5.72 -13.10 -0.33
C LEU A 86 6.94 -12.59 0.44
N GLY A 87 7.17 -11.28 0.40
CA GLY A 87 8.21 -10.62 1.19
C GLY A 87 8.01 -10.84 2.68
N ASP A 88 6.78 -10.60 3.18
CA ASP A 88 6.45 -10.72 4.60
C ASP A 88 6.63 -12.16 5.13
N VAL A 89 6.24 -13.16 4.33
CA VAL A 89 6.41 -14.58 4.69
C VAL A 89 7.88 -14.98 4.69
N LEU A 90 8.64 -14.59 3.66
CA LEU A 90 10.03 -15.02 3.51
C LEU A 90 11.03 -14.20 4.32
N LEU A 91 10.65 -13.00 4.77
CA LEU A 91 11.52 -12.14 5.57
C LEU A 91 11.97 -12.82 6.88
N ILE A 92 11.18 -13.76 7.39
CA ILE A 92 11.43 -14.44 8.67
C ILE A 92 12.68 -15.34 8.59
N ASP A 93 12.74 -16.18 7.56
CA ASP A 93 13.79 -17.20 7.42
C ASP A 93 14.90 -16.74 6.45
N PHE A 94 14.54 -15.88 5.48
CA PHE A 94 15.41 -15.43 4.40
C PHE A 94 15.35 -13.92 4.23
N PHE A 95 15.92 -13.17 5.18
CA PHE A 95 15.82 -11.70 5.24
C PHE A 95 16.09 -11.00 3.91
N VAL A 96 17.21 -11.34 3.24
CA VAL A 96 17.61 -10.70 1.96
C VAL A 96 16.59 -10.97 0.85
N VAL A 97 16.09 -12.20 0.78
CA VAL A 97 15.07 -12.60 -0.21
C VAL A 97 13.76 -11.89 0.07
N GLY A 98 13.32 -11.86 1.33
CA GLY A 98 12.12 -11.16 1.76
C GLY A 98 12.18 -9.66 1.45
N ALA A 99 13.29 -9.01 1.80
CA ALA A 99 13.53 -7.60 1.49
C ALA A 99 13.55 -7.33 -0.03
N GLY A 100 14.14 -8.23 -0.81
CA GLY A 100 14.12 -8.15 -2.27
C GLY A 100 12.71 -8.25 -2.86
N LEU A 101 11.88 -9.14 -2.32
CA LEU A 101 10.48 -9.27 -2.73
C LEU A 101 9.64 -8.04 -2.36
N PHE A 102 9.86 -7.46 -1.19
CA PHE A 102 9.25 -6.17 -0.84
C PHE A 102 9.68 -5.06 -1.81
N ALA A 103 10.97 -4.98 -2.14
CA ALA A 103 11.46 -4.01 -3.12
C ALA A 103 10.75 -4.17 -4.49
N VAL A 104 10.55 -5.41 -4.96
CA VAL A 104 9.76 -5.70 -6.17
C VAL A 104 8.31 -5.26 -6.00
N GLY A 105 7.69 -5.51 -4.84
CA GLY A 105 6.35 -5.03 -4.50
C GLY A 105 6.23 -3.50 -4.62
N HIS A 106 7.20 -2.76 -4.07
CA HIS A 106 7.27 -1.30 -4.19
C HIS A 106 7.43 -0.82 -5.63
N VAL A 107 8.20 -1.54 -6.46
CA VAL A 107 8.30 -1.23 -7.89
C VAL A 107 6.94 -1.41 -8.57
N PHE A 108 6.17 -2.45 -8.24
CA PHE A 108 4.83 -2.64 -8.79
C PHE A 108 3.86 -1.53 -8.33
N PHE A 109 3.90 -1.12 -7.06
CA PHE A 109 3.13 0.03 -6.58
C PHE A 109 3.53 1.33 -7.28
N PHE A 110 4.83 1.59 -7.43
CA PHE A 110 5.33 2.74 -8.17
C PHE A 110 4.80 2.77 -9.61
N VAL A 111 4.88 1.64 -10.32
CA VAL A 111 4.36 1.51 -11.69
C VAL A 111 2.84 1.74 -11.71
N ALA A 112 2.10 1.18 -10.74
CA ALA A 112 0.66 1.44 -10.62
C ALA A 112 0.36 2.93 -10.47
N PHE A 113 1.10 3.64 -9.62
CA PHE A 113 0.93 5.09 -9.42
C PHE A 113 1.27 5.89 -10.69
N CYS A 114 2.22 5.42 -11.49
CA CYS A 114 2.53 5.98 -12.81
C CYS A 114 1.41 5.76 -13.84
N MET A 115 0.57 4.72 -13.66
CA MET A 115 -0.61 4.52 -14.53
C MET A 115 -1.73 5.55 -14.29
N LEU A 116 -1.71 6.26 -13.16
CA LEU A 116 -2.67 7.33 -12.86
C LEU A 116 -2.28 8.67 -13.48
N SER A 117 -0.98 8.94 -13.60
CA SER A 117 -0.46 10.14 -14.25
C SER A 117 0.96 9.95 -14.75
N LYS A 118 1.33 10.66 -15.80
CA LYS A 118 2.73 10.71 -16.28
C LYS A 118 3.66 11.24 -15.17
N MET A 119 4.94 10.86 -15.26
CA MET A 119 5.97 11.39 -14.37
C MET A 119 6.06 12.91 -14.51
N HIS A 120 6.24 13.57 -13.38
CA HIS A 120 6.36 15.01 -13.27
C HIS A 120 7.58 15.36 -12.42
N TRP A 121 8.20 16.51 -12.62
CA TRP A 121 9.40 16.90 -11.87
C TRP A 121 9.20 16.92 -10.34
N LEU A 122 7.99 17.27 -9.88
CA LEU A 122 7.64 17.21 -8.45
C LEU A 122 7.73 15.80 -7.85
N ASP A 123 7.46 14.75 -8.64
CA ASP A 123 7.56 13.36 -8.18
C ASP A 123 9.02 13.06 -7.77
N PHE A 124 9.98 13.58 -8.55
CA PHE A 124 11.42 13.43 -8.27
C PHE A 124 11.89 14.32 -7.11
N VAL A 125 11.35 15.55 -7.00
CA VAL A 125 11.70 16.45 -5.89
C VAL A 125 11.22 15.87 -4.56
N ILE A 126 9.97 15.38 -4.50
CA ILE A 126 9.42 14.77 -3.29
C ILE A 126 10.18 13.47 -2.99
N GLY A 127 10.31 12.56 -3.97
CA GLY A 127 11.00 11.28 -3.78
C GLY A 127 12.48 11.47 -3.43
N GLY A 128 13.17 12.40 -4.10
CA GLY A 128 14.56 12.75 -3.81
C GLY A 128 14.74 13.35 -2.41
N GLY A 129 13.81 14.23 -1.99
CA GLY A 129 13.81 14.79 -0.63
C GLY A 129 13.63 13.71 0.43
N ILE A 130 12.68 12.78 0.23
CA ILE A 130 12.47 11.63 1.12
C ILE A 130 13.72 10.74 1.16
N PHE A 131 14.33 10.46 0.00
CA PHE A 131 15.54 9.66 -0.08
C PHE A 131 16.73 10.31 0.65
N ILE A 132 16.92 11.63 0.50
CA ILE A 132 17.95 12.38 1.24
C ILE A 132 17.73 12.25 2.74
N VAL A 133 16.49 12.42 3.22
CA VAL A 133 16.16 12.23 4.65
C VAL A 133 16.46 10.81 5.10
N ALA A 134 16.10 9.80 4.29
CA ALA A 134 16.42 8.40 4.60
C ALA A 134 17.94 8.17 4.69
N LEU A 135 18.73 8.72 3.76
CA LEU A 135 20.20 8.65 3.80
C LEU A 135 20.77 9.34 5.04
N LEU A 136 20.24 10.52 5.40
CA LEU A 136 20.67 11.20 6.63
C LEU A 136 20.40 10.33 7.87
N ILE A 137 19.25 9.66 7.96
CA ILE A 137 18.95 8.72 9.03
C ILE A 137 19.93 7.55 9.01
N ILE A 138 20.16 6.92 7.84
CA ILE A 138 21.05 5.77 7.67
C ILE A 138 22.50 6.10 8.10
N PHE A 139 23.01 7.26 7.73
CA PHE A 139 24.42 7.60 7.98
C PHE A 139 24.68 8.36 9.28
N LEU A 140 23.68 9.10 9.79
CA LEU A 140 23.87 9.91 10.99
C LEU A 140 23.44 9.20 12.29
N TYR A 141 22.61 8.16 12.21
CA TYR A 141 22.21 7.45 13.43
C TYR A 141 23.31 6.46 13.87
N PRO A 142 23.93 6.67 15.04
CA PRO A 142 25.21 6.02 15.40
C PRO A 142 25.07 4.54 15.77
N LYS A 143 23.84 4.04 15.95
CA LYS A 143 23.61 2.65 16.38
C LYS A 143 23.30 1.69 15.25
N PHE A 144 23.34 2.15 13.99
CA PHE A 144 23.12 1.25 12.87
C PHE A 144 24.35 0.41 12.56
N GLU A 145 24.15 -0.90 12.49
CA GLU A 145 25.16 -1.89 12.14
C GLU A 145 24.71 -2.66 10.89
N PHE A 146 24.96 -2.10 9.71
CA PHE A 146 24.51 -2.68 8.44
C PHE A 146 25.39 -3.81 7.92
N GLY A 147 26.69 -3.83 8.27
CA GLY A 147 27.65 -4.78 7.70
C GLY A 147 27.62 -4.77 6.16
N SER A 148 27.50 -5.96 5.58
CA SER A 148 27.40 -6.12 4.12
C SER A 148 26.06 -5.69 3.51
N MET A 149 25.05 -5.38 4.35
CA MET A 149 23.69 -5.04 3.90
C MET A 149 23.51 -3.56 3.52
N LEU A 150 24.49 -2.69 3.79
CA LEU A 150 24.37 -1.26 3.56
C LEU A 150 23.93 -0.93 2.11
N ALA A 151 24.53 -1.59 1.12
CA ALA A 151 24.17 -1.35 -0.29
C ALA A 151 22.70 -1.75 -0.58
N VAL A 152 22.24 -2.87 -0.02
CA VAL A 152 20.85 -3.35 -0.17
C VAL A 152 19.89 -2.35 0.47
N VAL A 153 20.20 -1.86 1.67
CA VAL A 153 19.38 -0.86 2.39
C VAL A 153 19.30 0.44 1.60
N ILE A 154 20.40 0.94 1.02
CA ILE A 154 20.39 2.17 0.22
C ILE A 154 19.53 2.00 -1.04
N VAL A 155 19.67 0.89 -1.77
CA VAL A 155 18.84 0.61 -2.96
C VAL A 155 17.37 0.49 -2.59
N TYR A 156 17.07 -0.20 -1.51
CA TYR A 156 15.71 -0.33 -0.98
C TYR A 156 15.12 1.04 -0.61
N ALA A 157 15.87 1.86 0.12
CA ALA A 157 15.46 3.21 0.49
C ALA A 157 15.17 4.09 -0.74
N LEU A 158 15.95 3.97 -1.81
CA LEU A 158 15.70 4.66 -3.08
C LEU A 158 14.37 4.23 -3.70
N ILE A 159 14.11 2.92 -3.80
CA ILE A 159 12.90 2.37 -4.43
C ILE A 159 11.65 2.84 -3.69
N ILE A 160 11.62 2.70 -2.36
CA ILE A 160 10.45 3.10 -1.57
C ILE A 160 10.26 4.62 -1.55
N SER A 161 11.34 5.40 -1.57
CA SER A 161 11.27 6.86 -1.65
C SER A 161 10.70 7.34 -2.98
N LEU A 162 11.06 6.70 -4.10
CA LEU A 162 10.49 6.99 -5.42
C LEU A 162 9.01 6.63 -5.47
N MET A 163 8.62 5.48 -4.88
CA MET A 163 7.22 5.07 -4.78
C MET A 163 6.40 6.12 -4.01
N LEU A 164 6.84 6.52 -2.82
CA LEU A 164 6.16 7.53 -2.01
C LEU A 164 6.19 8.90 -2.68
N GLY A 165 7.29 9.27 -3.33
CA GLY A 165 7.43 10.50 -4.11
C GLY A 165 6.39 10.59 -5.23
N LYS A 166 6.17 9.49 -5.95
CA LYS A 166 5.13 9.41 -6.99
C LYS A 166 3.73 9.51 -6.42
N ALA A 167 3.45 8.83 -5.30
CA ALA A 167 2.17 8.94 -4.60
C ALA A 167 1.91 10.39 -4.14
N GLY A 168 2.91 11.06 -3.55
CA GLY A 168 2.84 12.46 -3.14
C GLY A 168 2.65 13.42 -4.32
N GLY A 169 3.40 13.22 -5.40
CA GLY A 169 3.26 14.03 -6.62
C GLY A 169 1.88 13.89 -7.28
N ASN A 170 1.20 12.74 -7.13
CA ASN A 170 -0.15 12.56 -7.64
C ASN A 170 -1.21 13.37 -6.86
N LEU A 171 -0.92 13.85 -5.65
CA LEU A 171 -1.85 14.71 -4.89
C LEU A 171 -2.18 16.03 -5.59
N ARG A 172 -1.33 16.51 -6.52
CA ARG A 172 -1.60 17.71 -7.34
C ARG A 172 -2.78 17.54 -8.29
N LEU A 173 -3.14 16.29 -8.61
CA LEU A 173 -4.19 16.00 -9.58
C LEU A 173 -5.56 16.26 -8.96
N LYS A 174 -6.34 17.12 -9.61
CA LYS A 174 -7.73 17.39 -9.19
C LYS A 174 -8.65 16.21 -9.48
N GLU A 175 -8.36 15.48 -10.55
CA GLU A 175 -9.06 14.24 -10.88
C GLU A 175 -8.70 13.14 -9.88
N ASN A 176 -9.70 12.37 -9.45
CA ASN A 176 -9.54 11.26 -8.50
C ASN A 176 -8.83 11.63 -7.19
N LYS A 177 -9.03 12.87 -6.69
CA LYS A 177 -8.36 13.39 -5.48
C LYS A 177 -8.43 12.41 -4.30
N HIS A 178 -9.59 11.81 -4.06
CA HIS A 178 -9.76 10.85 -2.96
C HIS A 178 -8.96 9.57 -3.17
N LEU A 179 -8.88 9.05 -4.39
CA LEU A 179 -8.03 7.89 -4.71
C LEU A 179 -6.56 8.21 -4.47
N ASN A 180 -6.10 9.38 -4.93
CA ASN A 180 -4.72 9.82 -4.72
C ASN A 180 -4.38 10.00 -3.23
N LEU A 181 -5.32 10.48 -2.41
CA LEU A 181 -5.16 10.57 -0.95
C LEU A 181 -5.05 9.16 -0.32
N ILE A 182 -5.93 8.24 -0.69
CA ILE A 182 -5.91 6.85 -0.20
C ILE A 182 -4.56 6.19 -0.51
N ILE A 183 -4.09 6.33 -1.75
CA ILE A 183 -2.80 5.79 -2.20
C ILE A 183 -1.64 6.43 -1.44
N PHE A 184 -1.66 7.76 -1.28
CA PHE A 184 -0.61 8.48 -0.58
C PHE A 184 -0.51 8.05 0.88
N PHE A 185 -1.63 7.96 1.60
CA PHE A 185 -1.63 7.52 2.99
C PHE A 185 -1.21 6.06 3.13
N GLY A 186 -1.64 5.16 2.24
CA GLY A 186 -1.17 3.78 2.20
C GLY A 186 0.34 3.69 1.97
N ALA A 187 0.87 4.41 0.98
CA ALA A 187 2.30 4.45 0.69
C ALA A 187 3.13 5.09 1.81
N LEU A 188 2.60 6.15 2.47
CA LEU A 188 3.24 6.79 3.62
C LEU A 188 3.31 5.86 4.82
N MET A 189 2.21 5.18 5.17
CA MET A 189 2.18 4.22 6.27
C MET A 189 3.15 3.07 6.01
N PHE A 190 3.23 2.59 4.76
CA PHE A 190 4.17 1.55 4.37
C PHE A 190 5.62 2.02 4.54
N PHE A 191 5.96 3.21 4.01
CA PHE A 191 7.29 3.80 4.18
C PHE A 191 7.68 3.94 5.65
N LEU A 192 6.77 4.41 6.50
CA LEU A 192 7.01 4.54 7.93
C LEU A 192 7.17 3.18 8.61
N SER A 193 6.42 2.17 8.19
CA SER A 193 6.58 0.79 8.65
C SER A 193 7.98 0.26 8.36
N ASP A 194 8.47 0.44 7.12
CA ASP A 194 9.79 -0.01 6.73
C ASP A 194 10.92 0.76 7.43
N LEU A 195 10.69 2.04 7.72
CA LEU A 195 11.60 2.80 8.56
C LEU A 195 11.68 2.21 9.99
N MET A 196 10.54 1.80 10.56
CA MET A 196 10.54 1.12 11.87
C MET A 196 11.25 -0.25 11.79
N LEU A 197 11.03 -1.00 10.70
CA LEU A 197 11.73 -2.25 10.45
C LEU A 197 13.25 -2.04 10.37
N LEU A 198 13.71 -0.99 9.69
CA LEU A 198 15.14 -0.63 9.62
C LEU A 198 15.76 -0.45 11.01
N PHE A 199 15.09 0.30 11.89
CA PHE A 199 15.54 0.49 13.27
C PHE A 199 15.54 -0.81 14.06
N ASN A 200 14.51 -1.64 13.90
CA ASN A 200 14.38 -2.91 14.60
C ASN A 200 15.49 -3.88 14.20
N VAL A 201 15.79 -3.99 12.92
CA VAL A 201 16.75 -4.98 12.39
C VAL A 201 18.19 -4.55 12.55
N PHE A 202 18.51 -3.27 12.30
CA PHE A 202 19.91 -2.81 12.19
C PHE A 202 20.39 -1.94 13.34
N ALA A 203 19.52 -1.52 14.25
CA ALA A 203 19.90 -0.68 15.39
C ALA A 203 19.64 -1.33 16.74
N SER A 204 19.19 -2.60 16.77
CA SER A 204 18.74 -3.27 18.02
C SER A 204 17.81 -2.37 18.84
N ALA A 205 16.89 -1.72 18.13
CA ALA A 205 16.01 -0.72 18.71
C ALA A 205 15.02 -1.36 19.71
N PRO A 206 14.46 -0.58 20.65
CA PRO A 206 13.45 -1.08 21.58
C PRO A 206 12.28 -1.72 20.85
N TYR A 207 11.64 -2.70 21.48
CA TYR A 207 10.53 -3.49 20.95
C TYR A 207 9.36 -2.66 20.38
N ILE A 208 9.22 -1.40 20.83
CA ILE A 208 8.21 -0.47 20.28
C ILE A 208 8.33 -0.28 18.76
N PHE A 209 9.55 -0.35 18.20
CA PHE A 209 9.74 -0.22 16.76
C PHE A 209 9.16 -1.41 15.98
N ASP A 210 9.22 -2.62 16.55
CA ASP A 210 8.58 -3.80 15.98
C ASP A 210 7.04 -3.67 16.00
N ILE A 211 6.46 -3.20 17.11
CA ILE A 211 5.03 -2.91 17.21
C ILE A 211 4.61 -1.87 16.18
N LEU A 212 5.32 -0.74 16.11
CA LEU A 212 5.00 0.35 15.17
C LEU A 212 5.12 -0.11 13.72
N CYS A 213 6.13 -0.94 13.40
CA CYS A 213 6.27 -1.55 12.09
C CYS A 213 4.98 -2.27 11.69
N LEU A 214 4.49 -3.20 12.51
CA LEU A 214 3.34 -4.03 12.18
C LEU A 214 2.00 -3.25 12.22
N VAL A 215 1.85 -2.32 13.18
CA VAL A 215 0.67 -1.45 13.28
C VAL A 215 0.54 -0.51 12.07
N LEU A 216 1.64 -0.15 11.43
CA LEU A 216 1.63 0.65 10.20
C LEU A 216 1.49 -0.23 8.94
N TYR A 217 2.15 -1.40 8.92
CA TYR A 217 2.22 -2.28 7.76
C TYR A 217 0.86 -2.84 7.33
N TYR A 218 0.16 -3.55 8.22
CA TYR A 218 -1.09 -4.22 7.85
C TYR A 218 -2.22 -3.26 7.45
N PRO A 219 -2.43 -2.12 8.14
CA PRO A 219 -3.36 -1.11 7.65
C PRO A 219 -2.92 -0.48 6.32
N ALA A 220 -1.61 -0.28 6.08
CA ALA A 220 -1.11 0.22 4.80
C ALA A 220 -1.51 -0.70 3.65
N GLU A 221 -1.26 -2.01 3.80
CA GLU A 221 -1.59 -3.02 2.81
C GLU A 221 -3.10 -3.13 2.57
N PHE A 222 -3.91 -3.05 3.63
CA PHE A 222 -5.37 -2.98 3.48
C PHE A 222 -5.80 -1.74 2.68
N VAL A 223 -5.25 -0.56 2.99
CA VAL A 223 -5.56 0.70 2.30
C VAL A 223 -5.18 0.61 0.82
N LEU A 224 -4.01 0.02 0.50
CA LEU A 224 -3.56 -0.21 -0.87
C LEU A 224 -4.46 -1.24 -1.59
N ALA A 225 -4.87 -2.32 -0.95
CA ALA A 225 -5.83 -3.29 -1.48
C ALA A 225 -7.21 -2.67 -1.74
N PHE A 226 -7.69 -1.82 -0.82
CA PHE A 226 -8.95 -1.10 -0.95
C PHE A 226 -8.93 -0.06 -2.08
N SER A 227 -7.74 0.52 -2.38
CA SER A 227 -7.59 1.49 -3.47
C SER A 227 -8.00 0.92 -4.84
N ILE A 228 -7.89 -0.41 -5.04
CA ILE A 228 -8.33 -1.10 -6.25
C ILE A 228 -9.85 -0.94 -6.44
N TYR A 229 -10.64 -1.21 -5.39
CA TYR A 229 -12.09 -1.00 -5.41
C TYR A 229 -12.44 0.47 -5.62
N PHE A 230 -11.76 1.37 -4.91
CA PHE A 230 -12.04 2.79 -4.97
C PHE A 230 -11.78 3.39 -6.36
N ALA A 231 -10.75 2.91 -7.05
CA ALA A 231 -10.45 3.29 -8.44
C ALA A 231 -11.59 2.87 -9.40
N GLY A 232 -12.19 1.69 -9.18
CA GLY A 232 -13.35 1.21 -9.94
C GLY A 232 -14.62 2.01 -9.64
N ALA A 233 -14.95 2.20 -8.37
CA ALA A 233 -16.19 2.88 -7.96
C ALA A 233 -16.27 4.35 -8.40
N HIS A 234 -15.14 5.05 -8.53
CA HIS A 234 -15.10 6.43 -9.05
C HIS A 234 -15.33 6.47 -10.57
N SER A 235 -14.92 5.43 -11.29
CA SER A 235 -15.15 5.34 -12.74
C SER A 235 -16.64 5.34 -13.09
N GLU A 236 -17.46 4.66 -12.33
CA GLU A 236 -18.90 4.56 -12.57
C GLU A 236 -19.60 5.92 -12.40
N LYS A 237 -19.25 6.68 -11.36
CA LYS A 237 -19.80 8.03 -11.14
C LYS A 237 -19.49 9.00 -12.28
N ASP A 238 -18.28 8.92 -12.84
CA ASP A 238 -17.86 9.77 -13.96
C ASP A 238 -18.62 9.43 -15.25
N VAL A 239 -18.94 8.14 -15.49
CA VAL A 239 -19.72 7.69 -16.65
C VAL A 239 -21.16 8.18 -16.53
N PHE A 240 -21.83 7.96 -15.38
CA PHE A 240 -23.20 8.43 -15.16
C PHE A 240 -23.32 9.97 -15.22
N ALA A 241 -22.30 10.69 -14.74
CA ALA A 241 -22.31 12.15 -14.83
C ALA A 241 -22.17 12.66 -16.28
N LYS A 242 -21.44 11.96 -17.15
CA LYS A 242 -21.34 12.27 -18.58
C LYS A 242 -22.63 11.95 -19.31
N GLU A 243 -23.20 10.76 -19.12
CA GLU A 243 -24.47 10.36 -19.74
C GLU A 243 -25.62 11.29 -19.37
N ASN A 244 -25.68 11.76 -18.12
CA ASN A 244 -26.70 12.72 -17.70
C ASN A 244 -26.47 14.12 -18.28
N LYS A 245 -25.23 14.53 -18.55
CA LYS A 245 -24.93 15.80 -19.25
C LYS A 245 -25.30 15.75 -20.73
N GLU A 246 -25.09 14.61 -21.38
CA GLU A 246 -25.45 14.41 -22.79
C GLU A 246 -26.98 14.30 -23.02
N LYS A 247 -27.73 13.90 -21.97
CA LYS A 247 -29.19 13.78 -21.99
C LYS A 247 -29.93 15.08 -21.63
N LEU A 248 -29.24 16.12 -21.15
CA LEU A 248 -29.83 17.44 -20.94
C LEU A 248 -30.00 18.13 -22.32
N PRO A 249 -31.24 18.47 -22.76
CA PRO A 249 -31.44 19.17 -24.02
C PRO A 249 -30.73 20.53 -23.93
N GLU A 250 -29.99 20.86 -24.99
CA GLU A 250 -29.46 22.21 -25.19
C GLU A 250 -30.65 23.18 -25.12
N THR A 251 -30.78 23.91 -24.06
CA THR A 251 -31.68 25.07 -24.00
C THR A 251 -31.20 26.06 -25.03
N LYS A 252 -31.84 26.01 -26.23
CA LYS A 252 -31.70 27.07 -27.23
C LYS A 252 -32.04 28.38 -26.54
N THR A 253 -31.05 29.19 -26.26
CA THR A 253 -31.19 30.62 -26.01
C THR A 253 -31.57 31.25 -27.34
N GLU A 254 -32.86 31.33 -27.64
CA GLU A 254 -33.38 32.26 -28.63
C GLU A 254 -33.20 33.68 -28.08
N LYS A 255 -32.40 34.44 -28.80
CA LYS A 255 -32.37 35.90 -28.73
C LYS A 255 -33.26 36.48 -29.80
#